data_09587137fd907456429dd72bb44ef8da
#
_entry.id   09587137fd907456429dd72bb44ef8da
#
_cell.length_a   1.000
_cell.length_b   1.000
_cell.length_c   1.000
_cell.angle_alpha   90.00
_cell.angle_beta   90.00
_cell.angle_gamma   90.00
#
_symmetry.space_group_name_H-M   'P 1'
#
loop_
_entity.id
_entity.type
_entity.pdbx_description
1 polymer ?
#
loop_
_entity_poly.entity_id
_entity_poly.type
_entity_poly.pdbx_seq_one_letter_code
_entity_poly.pdbx_strand_id
1 'polypeptide(L)'
;MSRQRVDLWLYRARFAKTRAAATRLVTEGGVRIVRDGASRQIEKPSVEVSVGDALVLPLRGQVRTVCIDGLPERRGPAAEARQLYRELDAEGLA
;
A
#
# COMPACT_ATOMS: atom_id res chain seq x y z
N MET A 1 -2.63 13.77 12.77
CA MET A 1 -2.68 12.39 12.27
C MET A 1 -1.48 12.12 11.39
N SER A 2 -0.91 10.93 11.51
CA SER A 2 0.27 10.58 10.73
C SER A 2 -0.09 10.16 9.33
N ARG A 3 0.73 10.56 8.36
CA ARG A 3 0.60 10.17 6.97
C ARG A 3 1.96 9.82 6.41
N GLN A 4 1.98 9.02 5.37
CA GLN A 4 3.22 8.62 4.72
C GLN A 4 2.99 8.52 3.21
N ARG A 5 3.99 8.89 2.41
CA ARG A 5 3.92 8.72 0.95
C ARG A 5 3.69 7.25 0.63
N VAL A 6 2.83 6.99 -0.35
CA VAL A 6 2.48 5.60 -0.70
C VAL A 6 3.68 4.83 -1.24
N ASP A 7 4.56 5.47 -2.02
CA ASP A 7 5.75 4.78 -2.52
C ASP A 7 6.69 4.38 -1.38
N LEU A 8 6.84 5.24 -0.40
CA LEU A 8 7.65 4.96 0.77
C LEU A 8 7.05 3.82 1.59
N TRP A 9 5.74 3.86 1.81
CA TRP A 9 5.05 2.81 2.54
C TRP A 9 5.19 1.45 1.85
N LEU A 10 5.00 1.41 0.52
CA LEU A 10 5.13 0.17 -0.25
C LEU A 10 6.54 -0.42 -0.16
N TYR A 11 7.55 0.43 -0.16
CA TYR A 11 8.93 0.00 0.02
C TYR A 11 9.19 -0.51 1.44
N ARG A 12 8.78 0.25 2.44
CA ARG A 12 9.01 -0.10 3.86
C ARG A 12 8.20 -1.32 4.28
N ALA A 13 7.00 -1.51 3.73
CA ALA A 13 6.17 -2.68 3.98
C ALA A 13 6.56 -3.89 3.12
N ARG A 14 7.62 -3.77 2.33
CA ARG A 14 8.22 -4.84 1.52
C ARG A 14 7.35 -5.34 0.37
N PHE A 15 6.43 -4.52 -0.11
CA PHE A 15 5.71 -4.82 -1.35
C PHE A 15 6.57 -4.53 -2.59
N ALA A 16 7.59 -3.71 -2.45
CA ALA A 16 8.56 -3.43 -3.50
C ALA A 16 9.97 -3.57 -2.94
N LYS A 17 10.89 -4.08 -3.75
CA LYS A 17 12.28 -4.32 -3.33
C LYS A 17 13.10 -3.04 -3.20
N THR A 18 12.72 -2.00 -3.94
CA THR A 18 13.42 -0.72 -3.94
C THR A 18 12.41 0.42 -3.98
N ARG A 19 12.88 1.63 -3.63
CA ARG A 19 12.05 2.83 -3.78
C ARG A 19 11.66 3.06 -5.24
N ALA A 20 12.59 2.81 -6.17
CA ALA A 20 12.30 2.95 -7.60
C ALA A 20 11.21 1.98 -8.05
N ALA A 21 11.25 0.74 -7.57
CA ALA A 21 10.20 -0.23 -7.88
C ALA A 21 8.85 0.18 -7.29
N ALA A 22 8.84 0.72 -6.09
CA ALA A 22 7.62 1.23 -5.47
C ALA A 22 7.03 2.40 -6.28
N THR A 23 7.88 3.31 -6.72
CA THR A 23 7.46 4.44 -7.56
C THR A 23 6.82 3.93 -8.86
N ARG A 24 7.46 2.97 -9.53
CA ARG A 24 6.93 2.41 -10.77
C ARG A 24 5.62 1.65 -10.55
N LEU A 25 5.48 0.96 -9.44
CA LEU A 25 4.23 0.27 -9.12
C LEU A 25 3.07 1.26 -9.11
N VAL A 26 3.27 2.43 -8.53
CA VAL A 26 2.23 3.46 -8.49
C VAL A 26 2.00 4.10 -9.86
N THR A 27 3.08 4.47 -10.57
CA THR A 27 2.96 5.21 -11.83
C THR A 27 2.47 4.34 -12.98
N GLU A 28 2.79 3.05 -12.96
CA GLU A 28 2.49 2.13 -14.07
C GLU A 28 1.50 1.03 -13.72
N GLY A 29 1.32 0.77 -12.44
CA GLY A 29 0.72 -0.46 -11.96
C GLY A 29 -0.77 -0.45 -11.69
N GLY A 30 -1.43 0.71 -11.70
CA GLY A 30 -2.86 0.75 -11.42
C GLY A 30 -3.22 0.54 -9.96
N VAL A 31 -2.42 1.09 -9.05
CA VAL A 31 -2.70 1.04 -7.62
C VAL A 31 -3.94 1.88 -7.30
N ARG A 32 -4.84 1.35 -6.49
CA ARG A 32 -6.03 2.06 -6.03
C ARG A 32 -5.98 2.22 -4.52
N ILE A 33 -6.54 3.33 -4.03
CA ILE A 33 -6.73 3.55 -2.60
C ILE A 33 -8.23 3.51 -2.29
N VAL A 34 -8.59 2.86 -1.20
CA VAL A 34 -9.96 2.86 -0.70
C VAL A 34 -9.97 3.57 0.65
N ARG A 35 -10.69 4.68 0.70
CA ARG A 35 -10.78 5.53 1.88
C ARG A 35 -12.23 5.95 2.07
N ASP A 36 -12.77 5.74 3.26
CA ASP A 36 -14.15 6.10 3.59
C ASP A 36 -15.16 5.53 2.58
N GLY A 37 -14.93 4.29 2.13
CA GLY A 37 -15.80 3.61 1.19
C GLY A 37 -15.62 4.02 -0.26
N ALA A 38 -14.76 5.00 -0.56
CA ALA A 38 -14.53 5.47 -1.92
C ALA A 38 -13.20 4.91 -2.45
N SER A 39 -13.26 4.33 -3.65
CA SER A 39 -12.08 3.79 -4.33
C SER A 39 -11.65 4.72 -5.46
N ARG A 40 -10.37 5.04 -5.51
CA ARG A 40 -9.83 5.81 -6.63
C ARG A 40 -8.44 5.31 -7.00
N GLN A 41 -8.11 5.41 -8.28
CA GLN A 41 -6.79 5.09 -8.77
C GLN A 41 -5.83 6.21 -8.39
N ILE A 42 -4.63 5.84 -7.95
CA ILE A 42 -3.57 6.80 -7.67
C ILE A 42 -2.47 6.64 -8.70
N GLU A 43 -1.97 7.77 -9.18
CA GLU A 43 -0.94 7.80 -10.22
C GLU A 43 0.34 8.47 -9.73
N LYS A 44 0.24 9.24 -8.64
CA LYS A 44 1.39 9.97 -8.10
C LYS A 44 1.96 9.22 -6.90
N PRO A 45 3.25 8.88 -6.92
CA PRO A 45 3.90 8.21 -5.79
C PRO A 45 3.88 9.02 -4.50
N SER A 46 3.68 10.33 -4.59
CA SER A 46 3.65 11.23 -3.44
C SER A 46 2.30 11.27 -2.71
N VAL A 47 1.28 10.58 -3.24
CA VAL A 47 0.00 10.49 -2.53
C VAL A 47 0.25 9.89 -1.15
N GLU A 48 -0.34 10.51 -0.12
CA GLU A 48 -0.14 10.08 1.25
C GLU A 48 -1.22 9.10 1.69
N VAL A 49 -0.81 8.12 2.48
CA VAL A 49 -1.69 7.11 3.06
C VAL A 49 -1.66 7.21 4.58
N SER A 50 -2.70 6.70 5.20
CA SER A 50 -2.88 6.70 6.66
C SER A 50 -3.33 5.33 7.13
N VAL A 51 -3.19 5.06 8.41
CA VAL A 51 -3.78 3.88 9.03
C VAL A 51 -5.29 3.88 8.77
N GLY A 52 -5.82 2.74 8.37
CA GLY A 52 -7.22 2.58 8.00
C GLY A 52 -7.49 2.64 6.52
N ASP A 53 -6.58 3.21 5.73
CA ASP A 53 -6.71 3.17 4.27
C ASP A 53 -6.48 1.75 3.76
N ALA A 54 -7.16 1.38 2.70
CA ALA A 54 -6.88 0.13 2.00
C ALA A 54 -6.22 0.44 0.65
N LEU A 55 -5.30 -0.44 0.25
CA LEU A 55 -4.63 -0.35 -1.05
C LEU A 55 -4.96 -1.59 -1.86
N VAL A 56 -5.29 -1.40 -3.12
CA VAL A 56 -5.47 -2.48 -4.08
C VAL A 56 -4.22 -2.49 -4.97
N LEU A 57 -3.47 -3.57 -4.91
CA LEU A 57 -2.14 -3.67 -5.51
C LEU A 57 -2.11 -4.76 -6.57
N PRO A 58 -1.77 -4.43 -7.84
CA PRO A 58 -1.56 -5.45 -8.86
C PRO A 58 -0.13 -5.99 -8.75
N LEU A 59 0.02 -7.16 -8.15
CA LEU A 59 1.33 -7.75 -7.90
C LEU A 59 1.40 -9.14 -8.53
N ARG A 60 2.38 -9.35 -9.39
CA ARG A 60 2.68 -10.68 -9.97
C ARG A 60 1.46 -11.36 -10.60
N GLY A 61 0.67 -10.60 -11.33
CA GLY A 61 -0.52 -11.15 -11.98
C GLY A 61 -1.70 -11.37 -11.07
N GLN A 62 -1.59 -10.98 -9.81
CA GLN A 62 -2.67 -11.07 -8.83
C GLN A 62 -3.00 -9.69 -8.29
N VAL A 63 -4.26 -9.51 -7.95
CA VAL A 63 -4.69 -8.30 -7.26
C VAL A 63 -4.73 -8.62 -5.76
N ARG A 64 -3.96 -7.88 -4.97
CA ARG A 64 -3.97 -8.02 -3.51
C ARG A 64 -4.53 -6.74 -2.91
N THR A 65 -5.39 -6.91 -1.93
CA THR A 65 -5.96 -5.78 -1.20
C THR A 65 -5.48 -5.86 0.24
N VAL A 66 -4.92 -4.76 0.73
CA VAL A 66 -4.38 -4.70 2.08
C VAL A 66 -4.91 -3.47 2.80
N CYS A 67 -5.23 -3.63 4.08
CA CYS A 67 -5.60 -2.51 4.95
C CYS A 67 -4.35 -2.11 5.74
N ILE A 68 -4.04 -0.82 5.74
CA ILE A 68 -2.87 -0.30 6.43
C ILE A 68 -3.14 -0.24 7.94
N ASP A 69 -2.32 -0.93 8.72
CA ASP A 69 -2.39 -0.93 10.17
C ASP A 69 -1.26 -0.12 10.82
N GLY A 70 -0.19 0.16 10.10
CA GLY A 70 0.91 0.93 10.64
C GLY A 70 1.70 1.67 9.57
N LEU A 71 2.33 2.76 9.98
CA LEU A 71 3.20 3.57 9.13
C LEU A 71 4.63 3.43 9.65
N PRO A 72 5.48 2.64 8.99
CA PRO A 72 6.82 2.35 9.49
C PRO A 72 7.76 3.54 9.31
N GLU A 73 8.71 3.67 10.22
CA GLU A 73 9.75 4.71 10.12
C GLU A 73 10.94 4.25 9.28
N ARG A 74 11.05 2.94 9.03
CA ARG A 74 12.13 2.36 8.24
C ARG A 74 11.68 1.05 7.62
N ARG A 75 12.48 0.56 6.68
CA ARG A 75 12.25 -0.77 6.12
C ARG A 75 12.85 -1.81 7.06
N GLY A 76 11.99 -2.43 7.86
CA GLY A 76 12.41 -3.47 8.79
C GLY A 76 12.41 -4.87 8.19
N PRO A 77 12.67 -5.90 9.00
CA PRO A 77 12.59 -7.29 8.58
C PRO A 77 11.19 -7.66 8.10
N ALA A 78 11.11 -8.72 7.28
CA ALA A 78 9.84 -9.16 6.71
C ALA A 78 8.77 -9.46 7.77
N ALA A 79 9.17 -10.02 8.91
CA ALA A 79 8.22 -10.33 9.98
C ALA A 79 7.58 -9.08 10.56
N GLU A 80 8.34 -8.00 10.72
CA GLU A 80 7.78 -6.71 11.16
C GLU A 80 6.90 -6.08 10.10
N ALA A 81 7.31 -6.19 8.84
CA ALA A 81 6.56 -5.63 7.72
C ALA A 81 5.15 -6.21 7.63
N ARG A 82 5.00 -7.51 7.91
CA ARG A 82 3.69 -8.16 7.88
C ARG A 82 2.72 -7.62 8.92
N GLN A 83 3.20 -6.99 9.96
CA GLN A 83 2.35 -6.39 10.99
C GLN A 83 1.84 -5.01 10.61
N LEU A 84 2.32 -4.45 9.49
CA LEU A 84 1.93 -3.12 9.03
C LEU A 84 0.62 -3.12 8.26
N TYR A 85 0.10 -4.28 7.94
CA TYR A 85 -1.12 -4.40 7.13
C TYR A 85 -1.83 -5.72 7.41
N ARG A 86 -3.11 -5.75 7.04
CA ARG A 86 -3.92 -6.98 7.00
C ARG A 86 -4.37 -7.19 5.57
N GLU A 87 -4.28 -8.41 5.06
CA GLU A 87 -4.85 -8.71 3.77
C GLU A 87 -6.36 -8.80 3.86
N LEU A 88 -7.02 -8.22 2.86
CA LEU A 88 -8.46 -8.28 2.72
C LEU A 88 -8.78 -9.04 1.45
N ASP A 89 -9.82 -9.89 1.51
CA ASP A 89 -10.35 -10.49 0.30
C ASP A 89 -11.43 -9.58 -0.29
N ALA A 90 -12.00 -9.98 -1.43
CA ALA A 90 -13.03 -9.17 -2.09
C ALA A 90 -14.27 -8.98 -1.18
N GLU A 91 -14.55 -9.95 -0.32
CA GLU A 91 -15.68 -9.87 0.61
C GLU A 91 -15.39 -8.90 1.75
N GLY A 92 -14.13 -8.79 2.15
CA GLY A 92 -13.70 -7.87 3.20
C GLY A 92 -13.85 -6.41 2.84
N LEU A 93 -14.06 -6.10 1.57
CA LEU A 93 -14.26 -4.74 1.08
C LEU A 93 -15.76 -4.37 0.94
N ALA A 94 -16.60 -5.34 1.05
CA ALA A 94 -18.03 -5.15 0.85
C ALA A 94 -18.69 -4.42 2.03
#